data_29a50c81345b7fb81d9ff759e20eb99d
#
_entry.id   29a50c81345b7fb81d9ff759e20eb99d
#
_cell.length_a   1.000
_cell.length_b   1.000
_cell.length_c   1.000
_cell.angle_alpha   90.00
_cell.angle_beta   90.00
_cell.angle_gamma   90.00
#
_symmetry.space_group_name_H-M   'P 1'
#
loop_
_entity.id
_entity.type
_entity.pdbx_description
1 polymer ?
#
loop_
_entity_poly.entity_id
_entity_poly.type
_entity_poly.pdbx_seq_one_letter_code
_entity_poly.pdbx_strand_id
1 'polypeptide(L)'
;ATAVELRAAANEQRVAANRRDDEIAAAQEAARDEGVQPADFDSHFAGLDAAAGEVKASFQNAWTFYLSALFWEAHGEYNDALVDYKKALEIHPDSAMLQEDVARLSRAQDGRVERDKGLVAVVYEQGLVPARRELSLPIPTPHGLFAVAFPTYSAADKPRPAPLTVAVGDTTARTEVLTDVGGLAARHLREQLPGMLVRQTLRATTKYNLQKKANDDFGPVGAILTQIFNVVSEQADLRSWLSLPAYAQATRLMLPPGEHRLQLSTPGGGASLTVPVVEQGVTVIHVVATPGRLITRVLPVQEGPL
;
A
#
# COMPACT_ATOMS: atom_id res chain seq x y z
N ALA A 1 -10.38 -9.19 12.31
CA ALA A 1 -9.75 -10.09 11.30
C ALA A 1 -8.88 -11.09 12.03
N THR A 2 -8.88 -12.32 11.60
CA THR A 2 -7.98 -13.37 12.10
C THR A 2 -6.68 -13.38 11.31
N ALA A 3 -5.62 -14.01 11.84
CA ALA A 3 -4.36 -14.20 11.11
C ALA A 3 -4.57 -14.91 9.77
N VAL A 4 -5.49 -15.89 9.72
CA VAL A 4 -5.87 -16.60 8.49
C VAL A 4 -6.45 -15.65 7.44
N GLU A 5 -7.36 -14.76 7.84
CA GLU A 5 -7.96 -13.76 6.94
C GLU A 5 -6.92 -12.76 6.42
N LEU A 6 -5.98 -12.31 7.27
CA LEU A 6 -4.91 -11.40 6.88
C LEU A 6 -3.96 -12.07 5.86
N ARG A 7 -3.56 -13.32 6.09
CA ARG A 7 -2.75 -14.12 5.18
C ARG A 7 -3.48 -14.39 3.86
N ALA A 8 -4.78 -14.72 3.91
CA ALA A 8 -5.61 -14.91 2.72
C ALA A 8 -5.68 -13.63 1.88
N ALA A 9 -5.94 -12.47 2.50
CA ALA A 9 -5.99 -11.18 1.80
C ALA A 9 -4.67 -10.85 1.09
N ALA A 10 -3.52 -11.10 1.72
CA ALA A 10 -2.21 -10.89 1.10
C ALA A 10 -1.97 -11.81 -0.11
N ASN A 11 -2.42 -13.07 -0.05
CA ASN A 11 -2.32 -14.01 -1.16
C ASN A 11 -3.28 -13.66 -2.31
N GLU A 12 -4.51 -13.22 -2.00
CA GLU A 12 -5.48 -12.76 -3.00
C GLU A 12 -4.96 -11.57 -3.81
N GLN A 13 -4.29 -10.61 -3.17
CA GLN A 13 -3.66 -9.49 -3.85
C GLN A 13 -2.63 -9.95 -4.88
N ARG A 14 -1.81 -10.97 -4.56
CA ARG A 14 -0.84 -11.55 -5.49
C ARG A 14 -1.51 -12.24 -6.68
N VAL A 15 -2.58 -13.01 -6.44
CA VAL A 15 -3.35 -13.68 -7.51
C VAL A 15 -4.02 -12.66 -8.43
N ALA A 16 -4.58 -11.59 -7.85
CA ALA A 16 -5.20 -10.50 -8.63
C ALA A 16 -4.16 -9.75 -9.49
N ALA A 17 -2.92 -9.61 -9.01
CA ALA A 17 -1.83 -9.02 -9.79
C ALA A 17 -1.50 -9.87 -11.04
N ASN A 18 -1.34 -11.19 -10.87
CA ASN A 18 -1.04 -12.10 -11.98
C ASN A 18 -2.15 -12.08 -13.06
N ARG A 19 -3.44 -12.13 -12.66
CA ARG A 19 -4.56 -12.04 -13.61
C ARG A 19 -4.55 -10.74 -14.41
N ARG A 20 -4.14 -9.65 -13.79
CA ARG A 20 -4.05 -8.34 -14.43
C ARG A 20 -2.99 -8.30 -15.52
N ASP A 21 -1.86 -8.97 -15.30
CA ASP A 21 -0.79 -9.06 -16.30
C ASP A 21 -1.27 -9.81 -17.55
N ASP A 22 -2.04 -10.89 -17.38
CA ASP A 22 -2.68 -11.63 -18.50
C ASP A 22 -3.68 -10.74 -19.26
N GLU A 23 -4.53 -9.98 -18.56
CA GLU A 23 -5.49 -9.06 -19.17
C GLU A 23 -4.79 -7.93 -19.95
N ILE A 24 -3.67 -7.41 -19.43
CA ILE A 24 -2.86 -6.38 -20.08
C ILE A 24 -2.24 -6.94 -21.35
N ALA A 25 -1.67 -8.16 -21.31
CA ALA A 25 -1.08 -8.81 -22.47
C ALA A 25 -2.11 -9.02 -23.59
N ALA A 26 -3.30 -9.54 -23.25
CA ALA A 26 -4.38 -9.72 -24.21
C ALA A 26 -4.86 -8.39 -24.83
N ALA A 27 -4.95 -7.33 -24.02
CA ALA A 27 -5.34 -6.00 -24.48
C ALA A 27 -4.28 -5.37 -25.40
N GLN A 28 -2.99 -5.62 -25.15
CA GLN A 28 -1.89 -5.16 -26.01
C GLN A 28 -1.89 -5.87 -27.35
N GLU A 29 -2.19 -7.18 -27.37
CA GLU A 29 -2.32 -7.95 -28.61
C GLU A 29 -3.47 -7.42 -29.47
N ALA A 30 -4.64 -7.23 -28.87
CA ALA A 30 -5.80 -6.63 -29.56
C ALA A 30 -5.50 -5.24 -30.14
N ALA A 31 -4.73 -4.42 -29.44
CA ALA A 31 -4.33 -3.10 -29.95
C ALA A 31 -3.37 -3.17 -31.14
N ARG A 32 -2.46 -4.16 -31.16
CA ARG A 32 -1.56 -4.39 -32.29
C ARG A 32 -2.31 -4.83 -33.53
N ASP A 33 -3.32 -5.68 -33.39
CA ASP A 33 -4.18 -6.16 -34.49
C ASP A 33 -4.95 -4.99 -35.12
N GLU A 34 -5.26 -3.94 -34.36
CA GLU A 34 -5.88 -2.71 -34.90
C GLU A 34 -4.87 -1.68 -35.41
N GLY A 35 -3.59 -2.03 -35.51
CA GLY A 35 -2.52 -1.14 -36.01
C GLY A 35 -2.13 0.00 -35.06
N VAL A 36 -2.52 -0.10 -33.78
CA VAL A 36 -2.14 0.85 -32.76
C VAL A 36 -0.74 0.48 -32.24
N GLN A 37 0.26 1.32 -32.54
CA GLN A 37 1.56 1.19 -31.91
C GLN A 37 1.52 1.82 -30.51
N PRO A 38 1.96 1.11 -29.46
CA PRO A 38 2.16 1.72 -28.16
C PRO A 38 3.24 2.79 -28.30
N ALA A 39 2.88 4.05 -28.18
CA ALA A 39 3.87 5.11 -28.06
C ALA A 39 4.64 4.91 -26.76
N ASP A 40 5.91 5.31 -26.74
CA ASP A 40 6.72 5.31 -25.51
C ASP A 40 6.21 6.40 -24.57
N PHE A 41 5.26 6.05 -23.74
CA PHE A 41 4.68 6.94 -22.72
C PHE A 41 5.42 6.89 -21.38
N ASP A 42 6.43 6.04 -21.23
CA ASP A 42 7.10 5.81 -19.95
C ASP A 42 7.69 7.10 -19.37
N SER A 43 8.24 7.98 -20.20
CA SER A 43 8.77 9.26 -19.75
C SER A 43 7.70 10.18 -19.10
N HIS A 44 6.45 10.09 -19.54
CA HIS A 44 5.34 10.88 -18.99
C HIS A 44 4.89 10.40 -17.61
N PHE A 45 5.22 9.17 -17.26
CA PHE A 45 4.87 8.56 -15.97
C PHE A 45 6.03 8.51 -14.96
N ALA A 46 7.16 9.15 -15.25
CA ALA A 46 8.30 9.23 -14.33
C ALA A 46 7.90 9.79 -12.94
N GLY A 47 6.95 10.72 -12.88
CA GLY A 47 6.40 11.23 -11.63
C GLY A 47 5.64 10.17 -10.81
N LEU A 48 4.96 9.24 -11.49
CA LEU A 48 4.28 8.12 -10.88
C LEU A 48 5.29 7.07 -10.37
N ASP A 49 6.33 6.79 -11.15
CA ASP A 49 7.42 5.91 -10.72
C ASP A 49 8.16 6.49 -9.50
N ALA A 50 8.39 7.81 -9.48
CA ALA A 50 8.94 8.50 -8.32
C ALA A 50 8.00 8.43 -7.08
N ALA A 51 6.68 8.48 -7.28
CA ALA A 51 5.71 8.31 -6.20
C ALA A 51 5.66 6.87 -5.66
N ALA A 52 5.85 5.87 -6.53
CA ALA A 52 5.95 4.46 -6.13
C ALA A 52 7.22 4.19 -5.31
N GLY A 53 8.32 4.94 -5.56
CA GLY A 53 9.58 4.81 -4.85
C GLY A 53 10.17 3.41 -4.97
N GLU A 54 10.53 2.78 -3.84
CA GLU A 54 11.16 1.45 -3.80
C GLU A 54 10.16 0.28 -3.88
N VAL A 55 8.86 0.57 -3.95
CA VAL A 55 7.83 -0.48 -4.04
C VAL A 55 7.92 -1.19 -5.40
N LYS A 56 8.31 -2.46 -5.39
CA LYS A 56 8.54 -3.26 -6.60
C LYS A 56 7.26 -3.83 -7.20
N ALA A 57 6.30 -4.20 -6.35
CA ALA A 57 5.00 -4.74 -6.78
C ALA A 57 3.88 -4.32 -5.82
N SER A 58 2.69 -4.08 -6.36
CA SER A 58 1.54 -3.56 -5.61
C SER A 58 0.98 -4.50 -4.54
N PHE A 59 1.38 -5.76 -4.54
CA PHE A 59 0.97 -6.77 -3.55
C PHE A 59 1.98 -6.94 -2.40
N GLN A 60 3.12 -6.23 -2.41
CA GLN A 60 4.16 -6.33 -1.38
C GLN A 60 3.78 -5.52 -0.14
N ASN A 61 2.94 -6.09 0.71
CA ASN A 61 2.46 -5.47 1.94
C ASN A 61 3.02 -6.21 3.17
N ALA A 62 4.21 -5.80 3.63
CA ALA A 62 4.85 -6.39 4.80
C ALA A 62 4.05 -6.17 6.09
N TRP A 63 3.33 -5.06 6.20
CA TRP A 63 2.46 -4.76 7.33
C TRP A 63 1.43 -5.86 7.59
N THR A 64 0.76 -6.35 6.54
CA THR A 64 -0.24 -7.40 6.67
C THR A 64 0.37 -8.71 7.19
N PHE A 65 1.54 -9.09 6.70
CA PHE A 65 2.25 -10.27 7.19
C PHE A 65 2.75 -10.09 8.63
N TYR A 66 3.26 -8.90 8.98
CA TYR A 66 3.69 -8.59 10.32
C TYR A 66 2.54 -8.68 11.35
N LEU A 67 1.38 -8.09 11.04
CA LEU A 67 0.20 -8.20 11.90
C LEU A 67 -0.29 -9.64 12.02
N SER A 68 -0.30 -10.40 10.92
CA SER A 68 -0.63 -11.83 10.94
C SER A 68 0.31 -12.61 11.86
N ALA A 69 1.61 -12.34 11.78
CA ALA A 69 2.61 -12.98 12.62
C ALA A 69 2.41 -12.68 14.12
N LEU A 70 2.11 -11.42 14.46
CA LEU A 70 1.78 -11.03 15.84
C LEU A 70 0.55 -11.78 16.38
N PHE A 71 -0.48 -11.97 15.55
CA PHE A 71 -1.67 -12.74 15.95
C PHE A 71 -1.37 -14.21 16.18
N TRP A 72 -0.59 -14.85 15.30
CA TRP A 72 -0.17 -16.23 15.48
C TRP A 72 0.69 -16.41 16.74
N GLU A 73 1.64 -15.49 16.94
CA GLU A 73 2.51 -15.52 18.12
C GLU A 73 1.71 -15.36 19.41
N ALA A 74 0.71 -14.46 19.44
CA ALA A 74 -0.15 -14.26 20.60
C ALA A 74 -0.99 -15.49 20.97
N HIS A 75 -1.22 -16.40 20.02
CA HIS A 75 -1.93 -17.66 20.24
C HIS A 75 -0.98 -18.86 20.44
N GLY A 76 0.33 -18.61 20.56
CA GLY A 76 1.32 -19.68 20.73
C GLY A 76 1.67 -20.47 19.46
N GLU A 77 1.11 -20.07 18.31
CA GLU A 77 1.32 -20.72 17.00
C GLU A 77 2.62 -20.21 16.35
N TYR A 78 3.75 -20.49 17.01
CA TYR A 78 5.07 -19.95 16.66
C TYR A 78 5.55 -20.33 15.26
N ASN A 79 5.15 -21.51 14.73
CA ASN A 79 5.51 -21.93 13.38
C ASN A 79 4.85 -21.03 12.33
N ASP A 80 3.56 -20.75 12.49
CA ASP A 80 2.81 -19.87 11.59
C ASP A 80 3.26 -18.43 11.69
N ALA A 81 3.53 -17.95 12.92
CA ALA A 81 4.13 -16.65 13.16
C ALA A 81 5.47 -16.51 12.42
N LEU A 82 6.36 -17.49 12.53
CA LEU A 82 7.66 -17.48 11.87
C LEU A 82 7.55 -17.44 10.34
N VAL A 83 6.59 -18.16 9.76
CA VAL A 83 6.32 -18.12 8.30
C VAL A 83 5.96 -16.70 7.87
N ASP A 84 5.09 -16.02 8.61
CA ASP A 84 4.64 -14.69 8.25
C ASP A 84 5.69 -13.61 8.53
N TYR A 85 6.47 -13.71 9.61
CA TYR A 85 7.63 -12.84 9.80
C TYR A 85 8.68 -13.00 8.69
N LYS A 86 8.95 -14.22 8.21
CA LYS A 86 9.84 -14.44 7.07
C LYS A 86 9.33 -13.81 5.79
N LYS A 87 8.01 -13.85 5.52
CA LYS A 87 7.40 -13.16 4.38
C LYS A 87 7.51 -11.64 4.49
N ALA A 88 7.32 -11.07 5.69
CA ALA A 88 7.52 -9.65 5.92
C ALA A 88 8.99 -9.26 5.70
N LEU A 89 9.94 -10.09 6.18
CA LEU A 89 11.38 -9.89 6.00
C LEU A 89 11.81 -10.04 4.53
N GLU A 90 11.20 -10.93 3.76
CA GLU A 90 11.44 -11.05 2.32
C GLU A 90 11.13 -9.73 1.57
N ILE A 91 10.09 -9.02 2.01
CA ILE A 91 9.70 -7.72 1.46
C ILE A 91 10.67 -6.62 1.93
N HIS A 92 11.09 -6.65 3.21
CA HIS A 92 12.00 -5.69 3.83
C HIS A 92 13.24 -6.39 4.43
N PRO A 93 14.18 -6.84 3.60
CA PRO A 93 15.33 -7.64 4.06
C PRO A 93 16.27 -6.87 5.00
N ASP A 94 16.30 -5.55 4.91
CA ASP A 94 17.16 -4.69 5.71
C ASP A 94 16.54 -4.27 7.06
N SER A 95 15.31 -4.70 7.36
CA SER A 95 14.65 -4.41 8.64
C SER A 95 15.31 -5.18 9.79
N ALA A 96 16.00 -4.45 10.66
CA ALA A 96 16.63 -5.03 11.85
C ALA A 96 15.59 -5.66 12.80
N MET A 97 14.43 -5.03 12.94
CA MET A 97 13.33 -5.55 13.75
C MET A 97 12.85 -6.91 13.26
N LEU A 98 12.57 -7.05 11.94
CA LEU A 98 12.09 -8.30 11.37
C LEU A 98 13.15 -9.41 11.40
N GLN A 99 14.44 -9.05 11.19
CA GLN A 99 15.56 -10.01 11.33
C GLN A 99 15.63 -10.58 12.76
N GLU A 100 15.48 -9.72 13.76
CA GLU A 100 15.46 -10.14 15.16
C GLU A 100 14.22 -10.98 15.49
N ASP A 101 13.03 -10.66 14.96
CA ASP A 101 11.81 -11.45 15.18
C ASP A 101 11.95 -12.86 14.61
N VAL A 102 12.45 -12.97 13.38
CA VAL A 102 12.74 -14.27 12.76
C VAL A 102 13.79 -15.06 13.58
N ALA A 103 14.86 -14.40 14.02
CA ALA A 103 15.89 -15.06 14.83
C ALA A 103 15.36 -15.50 16.21
N ARG A 104 14.52 -14.65 16.86
CA ARG A 104 13.91 -14.96 18.15
C ARG A 104 13.00 -16.18 18.08
N LEU A 105 12.07 -16.20 17.10
CA LEU A 105 11.15 -17.32 16.94
C LEU A 105 11.85 -18.60 16.45
N SER A 106 12.90 -18.48 15.64
CA SER A 106 13.72 -19.65 15.27
C SER A 106 14.38 -20.29 16.50
N ARG A 107 14.90 -19.46 17.43
CA ARG A 107 15.42 -19.96 18.72
C ARG A 107 14.34 -20.58 19.61
N ALA A 108 13.13 -20.03 19.56
CA ALA A 108 11.99 -20.58 20.31
C ALA A 108 11.59 -21.98 19.83
N GLN A 109 11.64 -22.24 18.52
CA GLN A 109 11.45 -23.58 17.97
C GLN A 109 12.49 -24.60 18.46
N ASP A 110 13.72 -24.14 18.70
CA ASP A 110 14.79 -24.95 19.30
C ASP A 110 14.66 -25.11 20.84
N GLY A 111 13.54 -24.68 21.44
CA GLY A 111 13.28 -24.76 22.88
C GLY A 111 13.97 -23.67 23.71
N ARG A 112 14.54 -22.65 23.07
CA ARG A 112 15.22 -21.51 23.71
C ARG A 112 14.31 -20.28 23.79
N VAL A 113 13.20 -20.40 24.51
CA VAL A 113 12.24 -19.30 24.71
C VAL A 113 12.72 -18.41 25.85
N GLU A 114 12.72 -17.09 25.67
CA GLU A 114 12.80 -16.12 26.76
C GLU A 114 11.46 -16.13 27.51
N ARG A 115 11.40 -16.89 28.63
CA ARG A 115 10.16 -17.11 29.37
C ARG A 115 9.80 -15.99 30.32
N ASP A 116 10.75 -15.13 30.65
CA ASP A 116 10.65 -14.08 31.65
C ASP A 116 10.21 -12.71 31.08
N LYS A 117 9.80 -12.66 29.83
CA LYS A 117 9.37 -11.43 29.13
C LYS A 117 8.09 -11.61 28.35
N GLY A 118 7.42 -10.48 28.11
CA GLY A 118 6.33 -10.35 27.14
C GLY A 118 6.73 -9.42 26.00
N LEU A 119 6.09 -9.60 24.86
CA LEU A 119 6.26 -8.79 23.66
C LEU A 119 5.29 -7.59 23.70
N VAL A 120 5.83 -6.39 23.57
CA VAL A 120 5.05 -5.16 23.34
C VAL A 120 5.32 -4.69 21.90
N ALA A 121 4.36 -4.87 21.02
CA ALA A 121 4.43 -4.39 19.65
C ALA A 121 3.71 -3.05 19.52
N VAL A 122 4.40 -2.07 18.96
CA VAL A 122 3.83 -0.75 18.66
C VAL A 122 3.63 -0.65 17.16
N VAL A 123 2.37 -0.55 16.75
CA VAL A 123 1.96 -0.37 15.37
C VAL A 123 1.50 1.07 15.16
N TYR A 124 2.11 1.75 14.19
CA TYR A 124 1.99 3.19 14.02
C TYR A 124 1.58 3.57 12.60
N GLU A 125 0.47 4.29 12.48
CA GLU A 125 -0.06 4.81 11.23
C GLU A 125 0.17 6.32 11.14
N GLN A 126 0.76 6.75 10.01
CA GLN A 126 1.16 8.13 9.80
C GLN A 126 0.73 8.68 8.46
N GLY A 127 0.24 9.93 8.48
CA GLY A 127 -0.13 10.70 7.30
C GLY A 127 -1.34 10.11 6.57
N LEU A 128 -1.67 10.69 5.44
CA LEU A 128 -2.73 10.21 4.55
C LEU A 128 -2.17 9.98 3.15
N VAL A 129 -2.70 8.97 2.47
CA VAL A 129 -2.38 8.72 1.06
C VAL A 129 -2.76 9.95 0.23
N PRO A 130 -1.87 10.45 -0.67
CA PRO A 130 -2.18 11.58 -1.51
C PRO A 130 -3.36 11.30 -2.45
N ALA A 131 -4.11 12.35 -2.80
CA ALA A 131 -5.15 12.26 -3.80
C ALA A 131 -4.56 12.02 -5.20
N ARG A 132 -5.31 11.33 -6.06
CA ARG A 132 -4.98 11.24 -7.48
C ARG A 132 -5.06 12.60 -8.14
N ARG A 133 -4.17 12.84 -9.10
CA ARG A 133 -4.19 14.00 -10.00
C ARG A 133 -4.50 13.55 -11.41
N GLU A 134 -4.98 14.45 -12.23
CA GLU A 134 -5.14 14.22 -13.66
C GLU A 134 -3.86 14.56 -14.41
N LEU A 135 -3.49 13.69 -15.33
CA LEU A 135 -2.43 13.90 -16.33
C LEU A 135 -3.04 13.74 -17.71
N SER A 136 -3.02 14.80 -18.50
CA SER A 136 -3.54 14.79 -19.86
C SER A 136 -2.40 14.54 -20.84
N LEU A 137 -2.51 13.49 -21.64
CA LEU A 137 -1.48 13.08 -22.61
C LEU A 137 -2.06 13.06 -24.03
N PRO A 138 -1.30 13.55 -25.04
CA PRO A 138 -1.67 13.40 -26.44
C PRO A 138 -1.37 11.97 -26.89
N ILE A 139 -2.41 11.23 -27.31
CA ILE A 139 -2.26 9.89 -27.88
C ILE A 139 -2.31 10.00 -29.41
N PRO A 140 -1.27 9.56 -30.13
CA PRO A 140 -1.31 9.47 -31.58
C PRO A 140 -2.25 8.32 -31.99
N THR A 141 -3.15 8.64 -32.93
CA THR A 141 -4.01 7.64 -33.56
C THR A 141 -3.89 7.78 -35.08
N PRO A 142 -4.36 6.81 -35.89
CA PRO A 142 -4.38 6.95 -37.35
C PRO A 142 -5.12 8.19 -37.83
N HIS A 143 -5.93 8.83 -36.97
CA HIS A 143 -6.78 9.97 -37.28
C HIS A 143 -6.32 11.28 -36.64
N GLY A 144 -5.15 11.32 -36.02
CA GLY A 144 -4.57 12.51 -35.38
C GLY A 144 -4.27 12.31 -33.90
N LEU A 145 -3.94 13.42 -33.23
CA LEU A 145 -3.63 13.46 -31.80
C LEU A 145 -4.93 13.68 -31.00
N PHE A 146 -5.18 12.78 -30.03
CA PHE A 146 -6.28 12.91 -29.07
C PHE A 146 -5.69 13.13 -27.68
N ALA A 147 -6.15 14.16 -26.96
CA ALA A 147 -5.83 14.35 -25.57
C ALA A 147 -6.64 13.35 -24.72
N VAL A 148 -5.96 12.56 -23.92
CA VAL A 148 -6.58 11.58 -23.01
C VAL A 148 -6.13 11.84 -21.59
N ALA A 149 -7.06 11.85 -20.66
CA ALA A 149 -6.80 12.06 -19.24
C ALA A 149 -6.54 10.74 -18.51
N PHE A 150 -5.43 10.70 -17.77
CA PHE A 150 -5.03 9.56 -16.94
C PHE A 150 -4.95 9.99 -15.47
N PRO A 151 -5.34 9.12 -14.52
CA PRO A 151 -5.02 9.35 -13.13
C PRO A 151 -3.51 9.19 -12.90
N THR A 152 -2.96 9.99 -11.98
CA THR A 152 -1.55 9.90 -11.56
C THR A 152 -1.40 10.25 -10.09
N TYR A 153 -0.24 9.98 -9.53
CA TYR A 153 0.20 10.46 -8.22
C TYR A 153 1.47 11.30 -8.38
N SER A 154 1.66 12.25 -7.47
CA SER A 154 2.89 13.05 -7.40
C SER A 154 3.67 12.70 -6.16
N ALA A 155 4.97 12.45 -6.29
CA ALA A 155 5.87 12.25 -5.16
C ALA A 155 5.91 13.48 -4.22
N ALA A 156 5.69 14.68 -4.76
CA ALA A 156 5.68 15.92 -3.97
C ALA A 156 4.50 16.01 -2.99
N ASP A 157 3.39 15.29 -3.25
CA ASP A 157 2.23 15.28 -2.36
C ASP A 157 2.35 14.22 -1.24
N LYS A 158 3.35 13.35 -1.34
CA LYS A 158 3.55 12.28 -0.39
C LYS A 158 4.18 12.85 0.89
N PRO A 159 3.59 12.62 2.07
CA PRO A 159 4.21 13.03 3.33
C PRO A 159 5.54 12.31 3.50
N ARG A 160 6.47 12.92 4.22
CA ARG A 160 7.72 12.25 4.59
C ARG A 160 7.47 11.32 5.78
N PRO A 161 8.01 10.09 5.76
CA PRO A 161 7.91 9.22 6.92
C PRO A 161 8.70 9.82 8.09
N ALA A 162 8.08 9.84 9.26
CA ALA A 162 8.70 10.25 10.52
C ALA A 162 8.55 9.11 11.52
N PRO A 163 9.62 8.52 12.03
CA PRO A 163 9.54 7.43 12.98
C PRO A 163 8.92 7.88 14.30
N LEU A 164 8.13 7.03 14.91
CA LEU A 164 7.70 7.15 16.30
C LEU A 164 8.81 6.64 17.20
N THR A 165 9.21 7.45 18.17
CA THR A 165 10.13 7.02 19.23
C THR A 165 9.32 6.51 20.41
N VAL A 166 9.67 5.34 20.92
CA VAL A 166 9.04 4.66 22.06
C VAL A 166 10.09 4.52 23.14
N ALA A 167 9.88 5.12 24.31
CA ALA A 167 10.78 5.05 25.45
C ALA A 167 10.11 4.39 26.66
N VAL A 168 10.84 3.48 27.32
CA VAL A 168 10.44 2.79 28.56
C VAL A 168 11.66 2.72 29.48
N GLY A 169 11.65 3.46 30.59
CA GLY A 169 12.85 3.61 31.41
C GLY A 169 14.03 4.12 30.59
N ASP A 170 15.13 3.39 30.60
CA ASP A 170 16.35 3.72 29.84
C ASP A 170 16.36 3.11 28.42
N THR A 171 15.34 2.31 28.07
CA THR A 171 15.24 1.67 26.76
C THR A 171 14.49 2.55 25.77
N THR A 172 15.04 2.71 24.58
CA THR A 172 14.40 3.47 23.49
C THR A 172 14.40 2.64 22.21
N ALA A 173 13.25 2.59 21.55
CA ALA A 173 13.09 2.00 20.23
C ALA A 173 12.47 3.00 19.26
N ARG A 174 12.65 2.79 17.96
CA ARG A 174 12.03 3.60 16.90
C ARG A 174 11.30 2.71 15.93
N THR A 175 10.17 3.19 15.42
CA THR A 175 9.44 2.47 14.39
C THR A 175 10.19 2.47 13.06
N GLU A 176 10.08 1.36 12.34
CA GLU A 176 10.53 1.19 10.96
C GLU A 176 9.30 1.19 10.03
N VAL A 177 9.45 1.72 8.83
CA VAL A 177 8.37 1.68 7.82
C VAL A 177 8.26 0.26 7.29
N LEU A 178 7.15 -0.41 7.52
CA LEU A 178 6.84 -1.73 6.98
C LEU A 178 6.06 -1.66 5.66
N THR A 179 5.28 -0.60 5.49
CA THR A 179 4.50 -0.42 4.26
C THR A 179 4.36 1.06 3.94
N ASP A 180 4.75 1.41 2.72
CA ASP A 180 4.46 2.67 2.07
C ASP A 180 3.17 2.52 1.26
N VAL A 181 2.03 2.86 1.87
CA VAL A 181 0.71 2.69 1.26
C VAL A 181 0.53 3.62 0.06
N GLY A 182 1.08 4.83 0.12
CA GLY A 182 1.11 5.76 -1.02
C GLY A 182 1.93 5.20 -2.18
N GLY A 183 3.08 4.58 -1.88
CA GLY A 183 3.91 3.88 -2.86
C GLY A 183 3.22 2.67 -3.49
N LEU A 184 2.53 1.85 -2.68
CA LEU A 184 1.70 0.74 -3.18
C LEU A 184 0.60 1.22 -4.11
N ALA A 185 -0.09 2.31 -3.76
CA ALA A 185 -1.15 2.88 -4.59
C ALA A 185 -0.61 3.40 -5.94
N ALA A 186 0.54 4.07 -5.91
CA ALA A 186 1.21 4.55 -7.12
C ALA A 186 1.71 3.38 -7.99
N ARG A 187 2.31 2.36 -7.37
CA ARG A 187 2.75 1.16 -8.08
C ARG A 187 1.59 0.39 -8.71
N HIS A 188 0.50 0.21 -7.98
CA HIS A 188 -0.72 -0.40 -8.50
C HIS A 188 -1.26 0.35 -9.73
N LEU A 189 -1.30 1.68 -9.66
CA LEU A 189 -1.73 2.50 -10.79
C LEU A 189 -0.77 2.33 -11.97
N ARG A 190 0.56 2.31 -11.73
CA ARG A 190 1.58 2.10 -12.77
C ARG A 190 1.40 0.76 -13.51
N GLU A 191 1.09 -0.30 -12.76
CA GLU A 191 0.81 -1.63 -13.30
C GLU A 191 -0.47 -1.67 -14.15
N GLN A 192 -1.44 -0.79 -13.90
CA GLN A 192 -2.68 -0.70 -14.66
C GLN A 192 -2.58 0.15 -15.94
N LEU A 193 -1.56 1.01 -16.06
CA LEU A 193 -1.43 1.97 -17.16
C LEU A 193 -1.46 1.33 -18.56
N PRO A 194 -0.75 0.22 -18.84
CA PRO A 194 -0.78 -0.38 -20.17
C PRO A 194 -2.21 -0.73 -20.60
N GLY A 195 -2.98 -1.35 -19.73
CA GLY A 195 -4.40 -1.66 -20.01
C GLY A 195 -5.29 -0.41 -20.13
N MET A 196 -4.99 0.66 -19.39
CA MET A 196 -5.70 1.93 -19.54
C MET A 196 -5.39 2.57 -20.89
N LEU A 197 -4.11 2.60 -21.30
CA LEU A 197 -3.66 3.15 -22.58
C LEU A 197 -4.39 2.47 -23.74
N VAL A 198 -4.41 1.13 -23.76
CA VAL A 198 -5.11 0.36 -24.78
C VAL A 198 -6.60 0.70 -24.84
N ARG A 199 -7.28 0.67 -23.69
CA ARG A 199 -8.72 1.00 -23.63
C ARG A 199 -9.02 2.42 -24.10
N GLN A 200 -8.18 3.38 -23.74
CA GLN A 200 -8.36 4.79 -24.15
C GLN A 200 -8.09 4.98 -25.65
N THR A 201 -7.10 4.29 -26.21
CA THR A 201 -6.83 4.36 -27.65
C THR A 201 -7.98 3.75 -28.46
N LEU A 202 -8.52 2.60 -28.05
CA LEU A 202 -9.69 1.98 -28.68
C LEU A 202 -10.92 2.92 -28.60
N ARG A 203 -11.14 3.57 -27.44
CA ARG A 203 -12.22 4.56 -27.31
C ARG A 203 -12.03 5.75 -28.25
N ALA A 204 -10.82 6.28 -28.35
CA ALA A 204 -10.53 7.41 -29.25
C ALA A 204 -10.82 7.05 -30.72
N THR A 205 -10.41 5.85 -31.16
CA THR A 205 -10.70 5.34 -32.51
C THR A 205 -12.21 5.15 -32.76
N THR A 206 -12.92 4.56 -31.80
CA THR A 206 -14.37 4.36 -31.86
C THR A 206 -15.11 5.71 -31.92
N LYS A 207 -14.72 6.67 -31.09
CA LYS A 207 -15.31 8.02 -31.10
C LYS A 207 -15.11 8.72 -32.42
N TYR A 208 -13.93 8.62 -33.02
CA TYR A 208 -13.67 9.18 -34.34
C TYR A 208 -14.60 8.61 -35.40
N ASN A 209 -14.76 7.28 -35.43
CA ASN A 209 -15.65 6.59 -36.40
C ASN A 209 -17.13 7.01 -36.21
N LEU A 210 -17.57 7.16 -34.94
CA LEU A 210 -18.91 7.66 -34.62
C LEU A 210 -19.08 9.13 -35.03
N GLN A 211 -18.07 9.98 -34.78
CA GLN A 211 -18.11 11.39 -35.15
C GLN A 211 -18.17 11.57 -36.68
N LYS A 212 -17.36 10.78 -37.41
CA LYS A 212 -17.41 10.77 -38.88
C LYS A 212 -18.79 10.40 -39.38
N LYS A 213 -19.35 9.30 -38.85
CA LYS A 213 -20.71 8.84 -39.25
C LYS A 213 -21.78 9.88 -38.87
N ALA A 214 -21.71 10.50 -37.67
CA ALA A 214 -22.64 11.55 -37.24
C ALA A 214 -22.52 12.80 -38.11
N ASN A 215 -21.33 13.16 -38.57
CA ASN A 215 -21.11 14.28 -39.49
C ASN A 215 -21.68 13.98 -40.89
N ASP A 216 -21.52 12.75 -41.36
CA ASP A 216 -22.03 12.31 -42.64
C ASP A 216 -23.59 12.23 -42.62
N ASP A 217 -24.19 11.81 -41.47
CA ASP A 217 -25.64 11.59 -41.34
C ASP A 217 -26.40 12.89 -40.90
N PHE A 218 -25.82 13.74 -40.05
CA PHE A 218 -26.50 14.88 -39.40
C PHE A 218 -25.81 16.24 -39.58
N GLY A 219 -24.70 16.31 -40.32
CA GLY A 219 -24.02 17.56 -40.63
C GLY A 219 -23.46 18.29 -39.36
N PRO A 220 -23.47 19.67 -39.35
CA PRO A 220 -22.86 20.43 -38.26
C PRO A 220 -23.48 20.20 -36.88
N VAL A 221 -24.74 19.80 -36.78
CA VAL A 221 -25.44 19.52 -35.51
C VAL A 221 -24.88 18.23 -34.87
N GLY A 222 -24.61 17.20 -35.69
CA GLY A 222 -23.96 15.97 -35.24
C GLY A 222 -22.55 16.21 -34.68
N ALA A 223 -21.78 17.11 -35.31
CA ALA A 223 -20.45 17.51 -34.85
C ALA A 223 -20.48 18.16 -33.47
N ILE A 224 -21.43 19.07 -33.21
CA ILE A 224 -21.54 19.78 -31.91
C ILE A 224 -21.91 18.80 -30.79
N LEU A 225 -22.87 17.90 -31.00
CA LEU A 225 -23.28 16.90 -30.01
C LEU A 225 -22.12 15.93 -29.68
N THR A 226 -21.35 15.52 -30.67
CA THR A 226 -20.19 14.62 -30.48
C THR A 226 -19.05 15.34 -29.76
N GLN A 227 -18.84 16.64 -30.01
CA GLN A 227 -17.84 17.44 -29.31
C GLN A 227 -18.15 17.58 -27.82
N ILE A 228 -19.43 17.86 -27.46
CA ILE A 228 -19.87 17.91 -26.05
C ILE A 228 -19.67 16.56 -25.38
N PHE A 229 -20.03 15.47 -26.02
CA PHE A 229 -19.81 14.10 -25.48
C PHE A 229 -18.33 13.79 -25.26
N ASN A 230 -17.45 14.20 -26.17
CA ASN A 230 -16.01 14.00 -26.07
C ASN A 230 -15.41 14.74 -24.86
N VAL A 231 -15.77 16.00 -24.63
CA VAL A 231 -15.30 16.80 -23.50
C VAL A 231 -15.71 16.19 -22.15
N VAL A 232 -16.94 15.72 -22.03
CA VAL A 232 -17.46 15.14 -20.78
C VAL A 232 -16.89 13.76 -20.47
N SER A 233 -16.50 13.00 -21.51
CA SER A 233 -16.05 11.61 -21.34
C SER A 233 -14.54 11.42 -21.17
N GLU A 234 -13.75 12.51 -21.14
CA GLU A 234 -12.28 12.47 -21.10
C GLU A 234 -11.67 12.83 -19.74
N GLN A 235 -12.47 12.81 -18.68
CA GLN A 235 -11.96 13.02 -17.33
C GLN A 235 -11.34 11.74 -16.75
N ALA A 236 -10.21 11.88 -16.07
CA ALA A 236 -9.60 10.78 -15.35
C ALA A 236 -10.44 10.36 -14.13
N ASP A 237 -10.48 9.07 -13.82
CA ASP A 237 -11.08 8.60 -12.57
C ASP A 237 -10.13 8.89 -11.40
N LEU A 238 -10.38 9.97 -10.70
CA LEU A 238 -9.59 10.44 -9.56
C LEU A 238 -10.05 9.84 -8.22
N ARG A 239 -11.07 8.99 -8.22
CA ARG A 239 -11.55 8.37 -6.98
C ARG A 239 -10.46 7.52 -6.35
N SER A 240 -10.18 7.76 -5.08
CA SER A 240 -9.21 7.03 -4.28
C SER A 240 -9.63 7.01 -2.81
N TRP A 241 -9.11 6.09 -2.05
CA TRP A 241 -9.40 5.98 -0.62
C TRP A 241 -8.50 6.91 0.18
N LEU A 242 -8.98 8.14 0.41
CA LEU A 242 -8.20 9.23 1.01
C LEU A 242 -8.00 9.11 2.53
N SER A 243 -8.70 8.19 3.19
CA SER A 243 -8.57 7.98 4.65
C SER A 243 -7.53 6.92 5.03
N LEU A 244 -6.86 6.30 4.06
CA LEU A 244 -5.78 5.37 4.35
C LEU A 244 -4.54 6.12 4.86
N PRO A 245 -3.80 5.54 5.83
CA PRO A 245 -2.52 6.09 6.25
C PRO A 245 -1.52 6.04 5.09
N ALA A 246 -0.63 7.04 5.00
CA ALA A 246 0.44 7.03 4.00
C ALA A 246 1.51 5.98 4.32
N TYR A 247 1.79 5.79 5.60
CA TYR A 247 2.78 4.83 6.08
C TYR A 247 2.24 4.02 7.24
N ALA A 248 2.49 2.72 7.21
CA ALA A 248 2.33 1.80 8.31
C ALA A 248 3.72 1.39 8.83
N GLN A 249 3.98 1.67 10.09
CA GLN A 249 5.27 1.48 10.75
C GLN A 249 5.12 0.60 11.97
N ALA A 250 6.18 -0.09 12.38
CA ALA A 250 6.18 -0.86 13.63
C ALA A 250 7.52 -0.78 14.35
N THR A 251 7.45 -1.06 15.63
CA THR A 251 8.59 -1.43 16.47
C THR A 251 8.11 -2.36 17.58
N ARG A 252 9.04 -2.99 18.28
CA ARG A 252 8.73 -3.86 19.40
C ARG A 252 9.74 -3.74 20.54
N LEU A 253 9.29 -4.15 21.71
CA LEU A 253 10.07 -4.22 22.93
C LEU A 253 9.79 -5.55 23.63
N MET A 254 10.81 -6.18 24.18
CA MET A 254 10.68 -7.32 25.08
C MET A 254 10.83 -6.81 26.52
N LEU A 255 9.74 -6.82 27.28
CA LEU A 255 9.68 -6.24 28.62
C LEU A 255 9.36 -7.32 29.66
N PRO A 256 9.87 -7.20 30.90
CA PRO A 256 9.45 -8.08 31.99
C PRO A 256 7.95 -7.92 32.28
N PRO A 257 7.28 -8.93 32.87
CA PRO A 257 5.88 -8.82 33.27
C PRO A 257 5.65 -7.67 34.25
N GLY A 258 4.50 -7.02 34.12
CA GLY A 258 4.10 -5.90 34.99
C GLY A 258 3.56 -4.71 34.21
N GLU A 259 3.32 -3.62 34.94
CA GLU A 259 2.85 -2.37 34.36
C GLU A 259 4.04 -1.49 33.95
N HIS A 260 4.07 -1.10 32.67
CA HIS A 260 5.12 -0.26 32.12
C HIS A 260 4.57 1.06 31.59
N ARG A 261 5.22 2.16 31.95
CA ARG A 261 4.88 3.48 31.42
C ARG A 261 5.72 3.75 30.17
N LEU A 262 5.03 3.81 29.03
CA LEU A 262 5.61 4.13 27.74
C LEU A 262 5.46 5.63 27.46
N GLN A 263 6.52 6.22 26.90
CA GLN A 263 6.50 7.56 26.32
C GLN A 263 6.65 7.44 24.80
N LEU A 264 5.68 7.97 24.09
CA LEU A 264 5.64 8.01 22.64
C LEU A 264 5.93 9.43 22.17
N SER A 265 6.82 9.60 21.20
CA SER A 265 7.14 10.92 20.68
C SER A 265 7.43 10.91 19.19
N THR A 266 6.94 11.96 18.52
CA THR A 266 7.22 12.31 17.12
C THR A 266 7.52 13.80 17.04
N PRO A 267 8.06 14.32 15.92
CA PRO A 267 8.19 15.76 15.74
C PRO A 267 6.86 16.53 15.84
N GLY A 268 5.73 15.87 15.61
CA GLY A 268 4.38 16.46 15.63
C GLY A 268 3.63 16.32 16.95
N GLY A 269 4.20 15.67 17.97
CA GLY A 269 3.55 15.50 19.28
C GLY A 269 3.97 14.24 20.01
N GLY A 270 3.42 14.06 21.20
CA GLY A 270 3.71 12.92 22.05
C GLY A 270 2.49 12.41 22.82
N ALA A 271 2.62 11.22 23.40
CA ALA A 271 1.65 10.61 24.31
C ALA A 271 2.37 9.80 25.37
N SER A 272 1.73 9.60 26.51
CA SER A 272 2.20 8.68 27.55
C SER A 272 1.06 7.76 27.94
N LEU A 273 1.35 6.46 28.06
CA LEU A 273 0.36 5.45 28.42
C LEU A 273 1.00 4.39 29.31
N THR A 274 0.19 3.77 30.15
CA THR A 274 0.58 2.60 30.93
C THR A 274 0.08 1.34 30.22
N VAL A 275 0.96 0.34 30.11
CA VAL A 275 0.71 -0.87 29.36
C VAL A 275 0.98 -2.10 30.21
N PRO A 276 0.03 -3.00 30.36
CA PRO A 276 0.26 -4.27 31.03
C PRO A 276 1.07 -5.20 30.11
N VAL A 277 2.08 -5.83 30.67
CA VAL A 277 2.90 -6.85 30.02
C VAL A 277 2.69 -8.17 30.75
N VAL A 278 2.28 -9.18 30.02
CA VAL A 278 2.08 -10.54 30.54
C VAL A 278 3.26 -11.40 30.10
N GLU A 279 3.70 -12.28 30.98
CA GLU A 279 4.75 -13.26 30.67
C GLU A 279 4.39 -14.08 29.42
N GLN A 280 5.27 -14.16 28.45
CA GLN A 280 5.07 -14.81 27.16
C GLN A 280 3.84 -14.28 26.37
N GLY A 281 3.23 -13.22 26.81
CA GLY A 281 2.09 -12.57 26.16
C GLY A 281 2.50 -11.57 25.09
N VAL A 282 1.55 -11.20 24.23
CA VAL A 282 1.68 -10.14 23.24
C VAL A 282 0.73 -9.00 23.57
N THR A 283 1.25 -7.80 23.71
CA THR A 283 0.45 -6.57 23.84
C THR A 283 0.69 -5.70 22.62
N VAL A 284 -0.37 -5.34 21.89
CA VAL A 284 -0.28 -4.46 20.72
C VAL A 284 -0.75 -3.07 21.09
N ILE A 285 0.06 -2.07 20.79
CA ILE A 285 -0.28 -0.66 20.93
C ILE A 285 -0.51 -0.08 19.54
N HIS A 286 -1.74 0.26 19.22
CA HIS A 286 -2.09 0.94 17.98
C HIS A 286 -1.99 2.44 18.19
N VAL A 287 -1.19 3.11 17.35
CA VAL A 287 -0.94 4.55 17.39
C VAL A 287 -1.26 5.16 16.05
N VAL A 288 -2.10 6.20 16.04
CA VAL A 288 -2.43 6.97 14.84
C VAL A 288 -1.97 8.41 15.02
N ALA A 289 -1.14 8.90 14.10
CA ALA A 289 -0.77 10.30 14.06
C ALA A 289 -1.88 11.14 13.45
N THR A 290 -2.34 12.13 14.20
CA THR A 290 -3.23 13.19 13.73
C THR A 290 -2.54 14.55 13.90
N PRO A 291 -2.99 15.63 13.24
CA PRO A 291 -2.42 16.94 13.46
C PRO A 291 -2.41 17.35 14.95
N GLY A 292 -1.21 17.54 15.51
CA GLY A 292 -1.00 17.97 16.88
C GLY A 292 -1.16 16.93 17.99
N ARG A 293 -1.50 15.66 17.69
CA ARG A 293 -1.63 14.63 18.72
C ARG A 293 -1.45 13.20 18.19
N LEU A 294 -1.09 12.30 19.10
CA LEU A 294 -1.15 10.85 18.90
C LEU A 294 -2.41 10.29 19.54
N ILE A 295 -3.17 9.50 18.77
CA ILE A 295 -4.28 8.70 19.29
C ILE A 295 -3.73 7.30 19.55
N THR A 296 -3.89 6.80 20.77
CA THR A 296 -3.34 5.52 21.18
C THR A 296 -4.42 4.58 21.67
N ARG A 297 -4.31 3.30 21.33
CA ARG A 297 -5.16 2.23 21.84
C ARG A 297 -4.30 1.03 22.21
N VAL A 298 -4.44 0.55 23.43
CA VAL A 298 -3.85 -0.72 23.87
C VAL A 298 -4.82 -1.84 23.54
N LEU A 299 -4.33 -2.84 22.82
CA LEU A 299 -5.06 -4.05 22.47
C LEU A 299 -4.34 -5.21 23.15
N PRO A 300 -4.80 -5.64 24.34
CA PRO A 300 -4.29 -6.87 24.91
C PRO A 300 -4.72 -8.02 23.98
N VAL A 301 -3.73 -8.63 23.35
CA VAL A 301 -3.95 -9.85 22.60
C VAL A 301 -3.55 -10.96 23.55
N GLN A 302 -4.50 -11.36 24.42
CA GLN A 302 -4.32 -12.48 25.31
C GLN A 302 -4.96 -13.72 24.68
N GLU A 303 -4.38 -14.90 24.86
CA GLU A 303 -4.28 -15.62 26.12
C GLU A 303 -2.91 -16.28 26.24
N GLY A 304 -2.30 -16.18 27.42
CA GLY A 304 -1.21 -17.07 27.80
C GLY A 304 -1.70 -18.54 27.81
N PRO A 305 -0.80 -19.51 27.72
CA PRO A 305 -1.17 -20.92 27.60
C PRO A 305 -2.12 -21.33 28.72
N LEU A 306 -3.25 -21.98 28.29
CA LEU A 306 -4.13 -22.72 29.21
C LEU A 306 -3.34 -23.82 29.90
#